data_46e8322a79ea34321dc8a94ab3fef0f9
#
_entry.id   46e8322a79ea34321dc8a94ab3fef0f9
#
_cell.length_a   1.000
_cell.length_b   1.000
_cell.length_c   1.000
_cell.angle_alpha   90.00
_cell.angle_beta   90.00
_cell.angle_gamma   90.00
#
_symmetry.space_group_name_H-M   'P 1'
#
loop_
_entity.id
_entity.type
_entity.pdbx_description
1 polymer ?
#
loop_
_entity_poly.entity_id
_entity_poly.type
_entity_poly.pdbx_seq_one_letter_code
_entity_poly.pdbx_strand_id
1 'polypeptide(L)'
;MCWSASAANNKRYVNIVFIGNSITFGAGLPKPVHDAPPVKAALFLSKCPEVASVKYSNRGQSGCTTVDYLPDTNTLFPWAVRAADKFKDETWADLVFSIMLGTNDSAIEGTNGCPVAPERYYENMKTIINRLLALYPNCRIVVHRPLWYSPNTYNGAKYLEEGLRRLQDY
;
A
#
# COMPACT_ATOMS: atom_id res chain seq x y z
N MET A 1 -20.71 -47.25 -3.82
CA MET A 1 -21.24 -45.88 -3.94
C MET A 1 -20.14 -44.92 -3.57
N CYS A 2 -19.45 -44.33 -4.55
CA CYS A 2 -18.43 -43.33 -4.32
C CYS A 2 -19.11 -41.98 -4.14
N TRP A 3 -19.01 -41.41 -2.96
CA TRP A 3 -19.35 -40.03 -2.72
C TRP A 3 -18.18 -39.15 -3.23
N SER A 4 -18.33 -38.64 -4.45
CA SER A 4 -17.52 -37.51 -4.88
C SER A 4 -18.01 -36.27 -4.16
N ALA A 5 -17.30 -35.88 -3.10
CA ALA A 5 -17.45 -34.55 -2.53
C ALA A 5 -17.02 -33.55 -3.59
N SER A 6 -17.99 -32.90 -4.24
CA SER A 6 -17.77 -31.71 -5.02
C SER A 6 -17.20 -30.65 -4.07
N ALA A 7 -15.90 -30.41 -4.15
CA ALA A 7 -15.31 -29.23 -3.52
C ALA A 7 -16.01 -28.03 -4.17
N ALA A 8 -16.91 -27.38 -3.42
CA ALA A 8 -17.52 -26.15 -3.83
C ALA A 8 -16.36 -25.18 -4.13
N ASN A 9 -16.25 -24.79 -5.38
CA ASN A 9 -15.20 -23.90 -5.90
C ASN A 9 -15.52 -22.48 -5.39
N ASN A 10 -15.26 -22.25 -4.09
CA ASN A 10 -15.57 -21.00 -3.40
C ASN A 10 -14.49 -19.99 -3.79
N LYS A 11 -14.61 -19.44 -4.99
CA LYS A 11 -13.72 -18.37 -5.46
C LYS A 11 -13.86 -17.13 -4.59
N ARG A 12 -12.75 -16.46 -4.35
CA ARG A 12 -12.67 -15.28 -3.50
C ARG A 12 -12.97 -14.01 -4.29
N TYR A 13 -13.70 -13.11 -3.67
CA TYR A 13 -13.85 -11.72 -4.10
C TYR A 13 -12.89 -10.87 -3.28
N VAL A 14 -12.14 -10.00 -3.93
CA VAL A 14 -11.08 -9.24 -3.28
C VAL A 14 -11.22 -7.76 -3.61
N ASN A 15 -11.32 -6.92 -2.59
CA ASN A 15 -11.34 -5.46 -2.69
C ASN A 15 -10.05 -4.91 -2.09
N ILE A 16 -9.25 -4.19 -2.86
CA ILE A 16 -7.91 -3.76 -2.44
C ILE A 16 -7.81 -2.23 -2.42
N VAL A 17 -7.38 -1.68 -1.30
CA VAL A 17 -6.95 -0.29 -1.19
C VAL A 17 -5.42 -0.27 -1.13
N PHE A 18 -4.79 0.27 -2.17
CA PHE A 18 -3.34 0.43 -2.22
C PHE A 18 -2.95 1.78 -1.63
N ILE A 19 -2.20 1.76 -0.56
CA ILE A 19 -1.62 2.91 0.14
C ILE A 19 -0.13 2.97 -0.19
N GLY A 20 0.37 4.12 -0.59
CA GLY A 20 1.79 4.26 -0.91
C GLY A 20 2.15 5.62 -1.49
N ASN A 21 3.37 5.72 -1.94
CA ASN A 21 3.97 6.94 -2.49
C ASN A 21 3.88 7.01 -4.04
N SER A 22 4.81 7.75 -4.65
CA SER A 22 4.92 7.91 -6.11
C SER A 22 5.07 6.58 -6.86
N ILE A 23 5.70 5.57 -6.27
CA ILE A 23 5.85 4.23 -6.87
C ILE A 23 4.48 3.57 -6.99
N THR A 24 3.69 3.60 -5.92
CA THR A 24 2.32 3.09 -5.92
C THR A 24 1.41 3.89 -6.85
N PHE A 25 1.57 5.21 -6.89
CA PHE A 25 0.85 6.08 -7.83
C PHE A 25 1.14 5.71 -9.29
N GLY A 26 2.39 5.30 -9.60
CA GLY A 26 2.88 5.05 -10.95
C GLY A 26 3.53 6.27 -11.59
N ALA A 27 4.12 7.15 -10.78
CA ALA A 27 4.81 8.35 -11.29
C ALA A 27 5.94 7.96 -12.26
N GLY A 28 6.07 8.71 -13.33
CA GLY A 28 7.06 8.46 -14.39
C GLY A 28 6.63 7.40 -15.42
N LEU A 29 5.52 6.71 -15.21
CA LEU A 29 4.97 5.79 -16.21
C LEU A 29 4.16 6.56 -17.27
N PRO A 30 4.23 6.17 -18.56
CA PRO A 30 3.49 6.85 -19.62
C PRO A 30 1.97 6.89 -19.40
N LYS A 31 1.41 5.84 -18.81
CA LYS A 31 -0.01 5.70 -18.55
C LYS A 31 -0.26 5.11 -17.13
N PRO A 32 -0.10 5.90 -16.06
CA PRO A 32 -0.24 5.39 -14.69
C PRO A 32 -1.57 4.66 -14.44
N VAL A 33 -2.67 5.13 -15.02
CA VAL A 33 -4.01 4.52 -14.90
C VAL A 33 -4.03 3.07 -15.42
N HIS A 34 -3.12 2.70 -16.33
CA HIS A 34 -3.03 1.37 -16.92
C HIS A 34 -1.79 0.59 -16.46
N ASP A 35 -0.73 1.30 -16.08
CA ASP A 35 0.60 0.70 -15.91
C ASP A 35 1.12 0.74 -14.47
N ALA A 36 0.46 1.46 -13.56
CA ALA A 36 0.87 1.52 -12.16
C ALA A 36 0.88 0.12 -11.51
N PRO A 37 1.79 -0.14 -10.55
CA PRO A 37 1.89 -1.43 -9.87
C PRO A 37 0.57 -1.96 -9.31
N PRO A 38 -0.31 -1.14 -8.67
CA PRO A 38 -1.63 -1.59 -8.25
C PRO A 38 -2.50 -2.16 -9.37
N VAL A 39 -2.45 -1.55 -10.56
CA VAL A 39 -3.23 -2.03 -11.73
C VAL A 39 -2.73 -3.39 -12.17
N LYS A 40 -1.40 -3.55 -12.27
CA LYS A 40 -0.79 -4.83 -12.67
C LYS A 40 -1.03 -5.92 -11.64
N ALA A 41 -0.95 -5.59 -10.34
CA ALA A 41 -1.24 -6.52 -9.26
C ALA A 41 -2.71 -6.99 -9.30
N ALA A 42 -3.67 -6.06 -9.45
CA ALA A 42 -5.08 -6.40 -9.57
C ALA A 42 -5.37 -7.27 -10.81
N LEU A 43 -4.76 -6.94 -11.96
CA LEU A 43 -4.87 -7.73 -13.19
C LEU A 43 -4.26 -9.13 -13.03
N PHE A 44 -3.13 -9.25 -12.34
CA PHE A 44 -2.51 -10.55 -12.07
C PHE A 44 -3.42 -11.40 -11.18
N LEU A 45 -3.91 -10.84 -10.07
CA LEU A 45 -4.81 -11.54 -9.14
C LEU A 45 -6.11 -11.97 -9.82
N SER A 46 -6.67 -11.16 -10.73
CA SER A 46 -7.90 -11.50 -11.45
C SER A 46 -7.77 -12.71 -12.36
N LYS A 47 -6.55 -13.13 -12.67
CA LYS A 47 -6.25 -14.33 -13.47
C LYS A 47 -6.03 -15.58 -12.62
N CYS A 48 -5.94 -15.44 -11.29
CA CYS A 48 -5.79 -16.59 -10.39
C CYS A 48 -7.09 -17.40 -10.36
N PRO A 49 -7.01 -18.73 -10.51
CA PRO A 49 -8.21 -19.60 -10.56
C PRO A 49 -9.10 -19.51 -9.32
N GLU A 50 -8.50 -19.21 -8.17
CA GLU A 50 -9.16 -19.10 -6.87
C GLU A 50 -9.86 -17.73 -6.66
N VAL A 51 -9.68 -16.80 -7.60
CA VAL A 51 -10.23 -15.45 -7.51
C VAL A 51 -11.39 -15.28 -8.48
N ALA A 52 -12.55 -14.85 -7.96
CA ALA A 52 -13.74 -14.58 -8.76
C ALA A 52 -13.72 -13.16 -9.34
N SER A 53 -13.28 -12.19 -8.52
CA SER A 53 -13.27 -10.79 -8.91
C SER A 53 -12.27 -10.01 -8.05
N VAL A 54 -11.65 -9.01 -8.66
CA VAL A 54 -10.78 -8.04 -7.98
C VAL A 54 -11.29 -6.63 -8.29
N LYS A 55 -11.62 -5.87 -7.23
CA LYS A 55 -11.81 -4.43 -7.32
C LYS A 55 -10.66 -3.75 -6.57
N TYR A 56 -10.28 -2.57 -6.98
CA TYR A 56 -9.19 -1.87 -6.29
C TYR A 56 -9.33 -0.36 -6.34
N SER A 57 -8.63 0.29 -5.41
CA SER A 57 -8.45 1.73 -5.39
C SER A 57 -6.99 2.06 -5.16
N ASN A 58 -6.36 2.75 -6.10
CA ASN A 58 -4.99 3.25 -5.94
C ASN A 58 -5.02 4.57 -5.17
N ARG A 59 -4.42 4.59 -3.97
CA ARG A 59 -4.26 5.76 -3.10
C ARG A 59 -2.78 6.13 -2.93
N GLY A 60 -1.95 5.78 -3.91
CA GLY A 60 -0.59 6.29 -3.98
C GLY A 60 -0.57 7.80 -4.19
N GLN A 61 0.31 8.49 -3.48
CA GLN A 61 0.52 9.94 -3.57
C GLN A 61 2.02 10.26 -3.66
N SER A 62 2.42 10.95 -4.72
CA SER A 62 3.82 11.32 -4.89
C SER A 62 4.32 12.20 -3.75
N GLY A 63 5.53 11.92 -3.27
CA GLY A 63 6.19 12.68 -2.21
C GLY A 63 5.74 12.34 -0.79
N CYS A 64 4.67 11.54 -0.60
CA CYS A 64 4.18 11.26 0.73
C CYS A 64 5.08 10.32 1.55
N THR A 65 5.00 10.49 2.85
CA THR A 65 5.67 9.70 3.89
C THR A 65 4.62 9.02 4.78
N THR A 66 5.08 8.24 5.76
CA THR A 66 4.20 7.72 6.82
C THR A 66 3.56 8.83 7.63
N VAL A 67 4.22 10.01 7.76
CA VAL A 67 3.68 11.17 8.49
C VAL A 67 2.39 11.68 7.84
N ASP A 68 2.33 11.73 6.50
CA ASP A 68 1.14 12.16 5.75
C ASP A 68 -0.05 11.21 5.90
N TYR A 69 0.22 9.94 6.20
CA TYR A 69 -0.79 8.92 6.41
C TYR A 69 -1.19 8.71 7.87
N LEU A 70 -0.63 9.46 8.81
CA LEU A 70 -1.09 9.39 10.21
C LEU A 70 -2.56 9.83 10.30
N PRO A 71 -3.40 9.10 11.06
CA PRO A 71 -4.84 9.41 11.18
C PRO A 71 -5.11 10.84 11.67
N ASP A 72 -4.27 11.34 12.55
CA ASP A 72 -4.46 12.64 13.22
C ASP A 72 -4.01 13.83 12.36
N THR A 73 -3.26 13.59 11.29
CA THR A 73 -2.83 14.68 10.38
C THR A 73 -3.93 15.13 9.43
N ASN A 74 -4.99 14.34 9.28
CA ASN A 74 -6.13 14.61 8.41
C ASN A 74 -5.75 14.88 6.93
N THR A 75 -4.62 14.35 6.49
CA THR A 75 -4.12 14.51 5.11
C THR A 75 -4.54 13.32 4.22
N LEU A 76 -3.73 12.28 4.13
CA LEU A 76 -3.96 11.17 3.20
C LEU A 76 -4.74 9.99 3.79
N PHE A 77 -4.68 9.78 5.11
CA PHE A 77 -5.42 8.69 5.76
C PHE A 77 -6.93 8.72 5.44
N PRO A 78 -7.63 9.88 5.50
CA PRO A 78 -9.03 9.96 5.14
C PRO A 78 -9.34 9.55 3.69
N TRP A 79 -8.38 9.67 2.77
CA TRP A 79 -8.58 9.22 1.39
C TRP A 79 -8.57 7.70 1.28
N ALA A 80 -7.72 7.04 2.07
CA ALA A 80 -7.72 5.58 2.15
C ALA A 80 -9.01 5.06 2.78
N VAL A 81 -9.50 5.71 3.86
CA VAL A 81 -10.79 5.40 4.49
C VAL A 81 -11.94 5.56 3.52
N ARG A 82 -12.06 6.70 2.84
CA ARG A 82 -13.13 6.91 1.83
C ARG A 82 -13.07 5.90 0.67
N ALA A 83 -11.87 5.40 0.34
CA ALA A 83 -11.73 4.37 -0.68
C ALA A 83 -12.24 3.01 -0.18
N ALA A 84 -11.94 2.66 1.08
CA ALA A 84 -12.42 1.43 1.71
C ALA A 84 -13.94 1.46 1.94
N ASP A 85 -14.48 2.61 2.34
CA ASP A 85 -15.93 2.78 2.56
C ASP A 85 -16.79 2.49 1.31
N LYS A 86 -16.21 2.62 0.12
CA LYS A 86 -16.90 2.22 -1.13
C LYS A 86 -17.13 0.72 -1.24
N PHE A 87 -16.40 -0.06 -0.47
CA PHE A 87 -16.46 -1.52 -0.44
C PHE A 87 -17.19 -2.07 0.79
N LYS A 88 -17.60 -1.22 1.74
CA LYS A 88 -18.12 -1.63 3.05
C LYS A 88 -19.35 -2.54 2.99
N ASP A 89 -20.19 -2.37 1.96
CA ASP A 89 -21.42 -3.13 1.79
C ASP A 89 -21.17 -4.49 1.10
N GLU A 90 -19.94 -4.72 0.60
CA GLU A 90 -19.54 -5.95 -0.05
C GLU A 90 -18.96 -6.95 0.98
N THR A 91 -19.78 -7.36 1.94
CA THR A 91 -19.37 -8.20 3.09
C THR A 91 -18.92 -9.60 2.70
N TRP A 92 -19.19 -10.03 1.46
CA TRP A 92 -18.75 -11.29 0.89
C TRP A 92 -17.32 -11.23 0.32
N ALA A 93 -16.74 -10.05 0.21
CA ALA A 93 -15.40 -9.83 -0.34
C ALA A 93 -14.37 -9.58 0.78
N ASP A 94 -13.17 -10.08 0.58
CA ASP A 94 -12.04 -9.73 1.45
C ASP A 94 -11.62 -8.28 1.19
N LEU A 95 -11.66 -7.43 2.20
CA LEU A 95 -11.06 -6.11 2.15
C LEU A 95 -9.57 -6.21 2.50
N VAL A 96 -8.71 -5.73 1.61
CA VAL A 96 -7.26 -5.78 1.76
C VAL A 96 -6.69 -4.37 1.67
N PHE A 97 -5.85 -3.98 2.64
CA PHE A 97 -4.99 -2.81 2.52
C PHE A 97 -3.57 -3.28 2.17
N SER A 98 -3.06 -2.81 1.04
CA SER A 98 -1.70 -3.07 0.59
C SER A 98 -0.88 -1.79 0.78
N ILE A 99 0.08 -1.79 1.71
CA ILE A 99 0.79 -0.59 2.16
C ILE A 99 2.27 -0.68 1.78
N MET A 100 2.75 0.30 1.00
CA MET A 100 4.16 0.46 0.66
C MET A 100 4.59 1.92 0.84
N LEU A 101 5.08 2.25 2.02
CA LEU A 101 5.64 3.54 2.41
C LEU A 101 7.09 3.35 2.87
N GLY A 102 7.84 4.43 3.05
CA GLY A 102 9.19 4.40 3.59
C GLY A 102 10.25 5.03 2.67
N THR A 103 10.09 4.94 1.35
CA THR A 103 11.07 5.52 0.42
C THR A 103 11.27 7.02 0.65
N ASN A 104 10.17 7.78 0.82
CA ASN A 104 10.24 9.21 1.09
C ASN A 104 10.57 9.51 2.56
N ASP A 105 10.19 8.65 3.48
CA ASP A 105 10.56 8.71 4.90
C ASP A 105 12.09 8.65 5.06
N SER A 106 12.77 7.84 4.25
CA SER A 106 14.22 7.66 4.29
C SER A 106 14.99 8.81 3.65
N ALA A 107 14.34 9.66 2.85
CA ALA A 107 14.97 10.82 2.21
C ALA A 107 15.53 11.78 3.26
N ILE A 108 16.59 12.53 2.90
CA ILE A 108 17.25 13.44 3.82
C ILE A 108 16.53 14.79 3.90
N GLU A 109 15.85 15.15 2.80
CA GLU A 109 15.13 16.42 2.68
C GLU A 109 14.03 16.34 1.60
N GLY A 110 13.14 17.32 1.57
CA GLY A 110 12.19 17.57 0.49
C GLY A 110 10.83 16.88 0.65
N THR A 111 10.69 15.93 1.55
CA THR A 111 9.40 15.27 1.84
C THR A 111 8.95 15.52 3.27
N ASN A 112 7.64 15.43 3.52
CA ASN A 112 7.09 15.78 4.82
C ASN A 112 7.63 14.90 5.95
N GLY A 113 8.27 15.54 6.95
CA GLY A 113 8.80 14.87 8.13
C GLY A 113 10.10 14.08 7.90
N CYS A 114 10.68 14.08 6.68
CA CYS A 114 11.94 13.39 6.42
C CYS A 114 13.17 14.15 7.02
N PRO A 115 14.21 13.40 7.36
CA PRO A 115 14.28 11.96 7.47
C PRO A 115 13.50 11.43 8.67
N VAL A 116 12.70 10.39 8.46
CA VAL A 116 11.99 9.71 9.55
C VAL A 116 12.92 8.66 10.15
N ALA A 117 13.18 8.75 11.47
CA ALA A 117 14.00 7.75 12.15
C ALA A 117 13.30 6.36 12.13
N PRO A 118 14.05 5.25 12.12
CA PRO A 118 13.46 3.89 12.05
C PRO A 118 12.41 3.62 13.13
N GLU A 119 12.66 4.03 14.37
CA GLU A 119 11.71 3.88 15.48
C GLU A 119 10.43 4.66 15.23
N ARG A 120 10.54 5.87 14.66
CA ARG A 120 9.38 6.71 14.33
C ARG A 120 8.62 6.13 13.14
N TYR A 121 9.31 5.61 12.15
CA TYR A 121 8.69 4.90 11.03
C TYR A 121 7.86 3.71 11.53
N TYR A 122 8.42 2.89 12.40
CA TYR A 122 7.73 1.77 13.02
C TYR A 122 6.46 2.22 13.76
N GLU A 123 6.53 3.24 14.61
CA GLU A 123 5.37 3.74 15.36
C GLU A 123 4.32 4.37 14.43
N ASN A 124 4.73 5.07 13.37
CA ASN A 124 3.82 5.60 12.37
C ASN A 124 3.07 4.45 11.65
N MET A 125 3.80 3.44 11.17
CA MET A 125 3.20 2.27 10.51
C MET A 125 2.24 1.53 11.45
N LYS A 126 2.63 1.30 12.68
CA LYS A 126 1.79 0.68 13.71
C LYS A 126 0.51 1.48 13.97
N THR A 127 0.61 2.80 14.06
CA THR A 127 -0.53 3.70 14.25
C THR A 127 -1.50 3.61 13.06
N ILE A 128 -0.99 3.66 11.83
CA ILE A 128 -1.78 3.53 10.59
C ILE A 128 -2.51 2.18 10.57
N ILE A 129 -1.78 1.09 10.79
CA ILE A 129 -2.30 -0.28 10.75
C ILE A 129 -3.37 -0.47 11.83
N ASN A 130 -3.09 -0.11 13.07
CA ASN A 130 -4.03 -0.26 14.17
C ASN A 130 -5.32 0.52 13.94
N ARG A 131 -5.21 1.72 13.33
CA ARG A 131 -6.41 2.51 13.01
C ARG A 131 -7.23 1.88 11.89
N LEU A 132 -6.60 1.31 10.87
CA LEU A 132 -7.31 0.57 9.82
C LEU A 132 -8.00 -0.67 10.38
N LEU A 133 -7.33 -1.45 11.24
CA LEU A 133 -7.92 -2.62 11.89
C LEU A 133 -9.09 -2.24 12.82
N ALA A 134 -9.00 -1.11 13.51
CA ALA A 134 -10.11 -0.61 14.35
C ALA A 134 -11.33 -0.18 13.52
N LEU A 135 -11.13 0.41 12.33
CA LEU A 135 -12.20 0.82 11.43
C LEU A 135 -12.79 -0.36 10.64
N TYR A 136 -11.97 -1.33 10.30
CA TYR A 136 -12.32 -2.49 9.46
C TYR A 136 -11.80 -3.78 10.10
N PRO A 137 -12.45 -4.30 11.15
CA PRO A 137 -11.93 -5.42 11.96
C PRO A 137 -11.64 -6.71 11.18
N ASN A 138 -12.33 -6.90 10.05
CA ASN A 138 -12.17 -8.10 9.20
C ASN A 138 -11.24 -7.87 8.00
N CYS A 139 -10.58 -6.71 7.91
CA CYS A 139 -9.66 -6.44 6.81
C CYS A 139 -8.36 -7.24 6.96
N ARG A 140 -7.68 -7.42 5.84
CA ARG A 140 -6.32 -7.95 5.78
C ARG A 140 -5.35 -6.82 5.47
N ILE A 141 -4.19 -6.85 6.09
CA ILE A 141 -3.13 -5.86 5.85
C ILE A 141 -1.91 -6.58 5.28
N VAL A 142 -1.43 -6.08 4.15
CA VAL A 142 -0.17 -6.50 3.53
C VAL A 142 0.77 -5.32 3.56
N VAL A 143 1.89 -5.45 4.27
CA VAL A 143 2.93 -4.43 4.34
C VAL A 143 4.09 -4.87 3.43
N HIS A 144 4.52 -3.97 2.56
CA HIS A 144 5.65 -4.17 1.69
C HIS A 144 6.86 -3.40 2.20
N ARG A 145 8.04 -4.00 2.11
CA ARG A 145 9.28 -3.26 2.33
C ARG A 145 9.43 -2.18 1.25
N PRO A 146 9.89 -0.97 1.60
CA PRO A 146 10.17 0.06 0.62
C PRO A 146 11.26 -0.40 -0.35
N LEU A 147 11.17 0.05 -1.60
CA LEU A 147 12.16 -0.27 -2.62
C LEU A 147 13.45 0.55 -2.42
N TRP A 148 14.57 -0.06 -2.83
CA TRP A 148 15.89 0.59 -2.83
C TRP A 148 15.93 1.75 -3.82
N TYR A 149 16.76 2.74 -3.52
CA TYR A 149 17.02 3.84 -4.44
C TYR A 149 17.73 3.38 -5.71
N SER A 150 17.30 3.93 -6.83
CA SER A 150 18.11 3.91 -8.06
C SER A 150 19.34 4.83 -7.89
N PRO A 151 20.48 4.51 -8.53
CA PRO A 151 21.63 5.40 -8.60
C PRO A 151 21.31 6.80 -9.16
N ASN A 152 20.23 6.91 -9.95
CA ASN A 152 19.75 8.16 -10.56
C ASN A 152 18.61 8.81 -9.77
N THR A 153 18.41 8.45 -8.51
CA THR A 153 17.35 9.04 -7.67
C THR A 153 17.57 10.54 -7.45
N TYR A 154 16.45 11.27 -7.33
CA TYR A 154 16.40 12.73 -7.20
C TYR A 154 17.34 13.31 -6.15
N ASN A 155 17.46 12.70 -4.98
CA ASN A 155 18.35 13.16 -3.91
C ASN A 155 19.84 12.80 -4.17
N GLY A 156 20.17 12.22 -5.30
CA GLY A 156 21.51 11.99 -5.78
C GLY A 156 22.37 11.11 -4.87
N ALA A 157 23.60 10.85 -5.32
CA ALA A 157 24.56 10.02 -4.62
C ALA A 157 24.95 10.55 -3.23
N LYS A 158 24.82 11.86 -2.98
CA LYS A 158 25.19 12.48 -1.70
C LYS A 158 24.40 11.93 -0.51
N TYR A 159 23.13 11.58 -0.71
CA TYR A 159 22.24 11.11 0.37
C TYR A 159 21.86 9.63 0.25
N LEU A 160 22.27 9.00 -0.84
CA LEU A 160 21.89 7.63 -1.17
C LEU A 160 22.27 6.64 -0.07
N GLU A 161 23.48 6.73 0.46
CA GLU A 161 24.00 5.80 1.46
C GLU A 161 23.24 5.91 2.79
N GLU A 162 22.97 7.12 3.27
CA GLU A 162 22.20 7.33 4.48
C GLU A 162 20.73 6.90 4.33
N GLY A 163 20.13 7.19 3.17
CA GLY A 163 18.79 6.74 2.84
C GLY A 163 18.69 5.22 2.80
N LEU A 164 19.68 4.55 2.21
CA LEU A 164 19.74 3.08 2.15
C LEU A 164 19.88 2.47 3.55
N ARG A 165 20.67 3.06 4.44
CA ARG A 165 20.75 2.58 5.84
C ARG A 165 19.39 2.64 6.52
N ARG A 166 18.68 3.78 6.43
CA ARG A 166 17.32 3.89 6.98
C ARG A 166 16.36 2.86 6.39
N LEU A 167 16.41 2.65 5.06
CA LEU A 167 15.57 1.66 4.40
C LEU A 167 15.84 0.21 4.85
N GLN A 168 17.07 -0.10 5.27
CA GLN A 168 17.40 -1.42 5.84
C GLN A 168 16.74 -1.63 7.20
N ASP A 169 16.62 -0.55 7.97
CA ASP A 169 16.09 -0.59 9.34
C ASP A 169 14.54 -0.51 9.36
N TYR A 170 13.91 -0.08 8.26
CA TYR A 170 12.45 -0.10 8.07
C TYR A 170 11.96 -1.52 7.77
#